data_d4a43d947b0837147b45b86507edab1f
#
_entry.id   d4a43d947b0837147b45b86507edab1f
#
_cell.length_a   1.000
_cell.length_b   1.000
_cell.length_c   1.000
_cell.angle_alpha   90.00
_cell.angle_beta   90.00
_cell.angle_gamma   90.00
#
_symmetry.space_group_name_H-M   'P 1'
#
loop_
_entity.id
_entity.type
_entity.pdbx_description
1 polymer ?
#
loop_
_entity_poly.entity_id
_entity_poly.type
_entity_poly.pdbx_seq_one_letter_code
_entity_poly.pdbx_strand_id
1 'polypeptide(L)'
;FTNLSYYKTFDSRNGEERFKSYFAINANKRFGVGFYIDYLYGRGLYASQSTAFFNGGLFASYRGDKYNMHFIFNNDNLKMAENGGIADDRYITNPLDMAEGKKEYKSYDIPTNLNKVWNHNTSYHVFMTQRYNLGFHKEKTDSVTKDSVRIIQEFVPITSFIHTLQVDLNGRKRLY
;
A
#
# COMPACT_ATOMS: atom_id res chain seq x y z
N PHE A 1 -16.32 -4.68 -6.11
CA PHE A 1 -16.10 -3.31 -5.65
C PHE A 1 -14.86 -2.74 -6.31
N THR A 2 -14.97 -1.54 -6.87
CA THR A 2 -13.85 -0.82 -7.49
C THR A 2 -13.82 0.61 -6.94
N ASN A 3 -12.65 1.08 -6.57
CA ASN A 3 -12.40 2.46 -6.19
C ASN A 3 -11.18 2.94 -6.98
N LEU A 4 -11.33 4.07 -7.65
CA LEU A 4 -10.26 4.74 -8.38
C LEU A 4 -10.24 6.21 -7.95
N SER A 5 -9.10 6.70 -7.51
CA SER A 5 -8.95 8.10 -7.16
C SER A 5 -7.63 8.65 -7.70
N TYR A 6 -7.68 9.85 -8.21
CA TYR A 6 -6.53 10.59 -8.66
C TYR A 6 -6.60 12.01 -8.13
N TYR A 7 -5.49 12.44 -7.57
CA TYR A 7 -5.32 13.78 -7.03
C TYR A 7 -4.03 14.38 -7.58
N LYS A 8 -4.07 15.64 -7.96
CA LYS A 8 -2.91 16.40 -8.43
C LYS A 8 -3.02 17.86 -8.03
N THR A 9 -1.98 18.41 -7.45
CA THR A 9 -1.81 19.86 -7.30
C THR A 9 -1.33 20.47 -8.60
N PHE A 10 -1.89 21.60 -8.97
CA PHE A 10 -1.51 22.33 -10.20
C PHE A 10 -0.24 23.19 -10.04
N ASP A 11 0.46 23.09 -8.91
CA ASP A 11 1.75 23.74 -8.74
C ASP A 11 2.82 22.96 -9.53
N SER A 12 3.42 23.61 -10.52
CA SER A 12 4.41 23.01 -11.41
C SER A 12 5.76 22.70 -10.71
N ARG A 13 6.02 23.33 -9.56
CA ARG A 13 7.32 23.24 -8.87
C ARG A 13 7.26 22.43 -7.57
N ASN A 14 6.21 22.64 -6.77
CA ASN A 14 6.00 21.93 -5.49
C ASN A 14 4.82 20.96 -5.58
N GLY A 15 4.53 20.48 -6.79
CA GLY A 15 3.36 19.67 -7.06
C GLY A 15 3.42 18.30 -6.39
N GLU A 16 2.27 17.89 -5.94
CA GLU A 16 2.01 16.54 -5.43
C GLU A 16 0.98 15.86 -6.34
N GLU A 17 1.20 14.59 -6.63
CA GLU A 17 0.22 13.76 -7.30
C GLU A 17 0.08 12.42 -6.59
N ARG A 18 -1.15 11.93 -6.51
CA ARG A 18 -1.46 10.65 -5.92
C ARG A 18 -2.48 9.90 -6.74
N PHE A 19 -2.17 8.67 -7.02
CA PHE A 19 -3.06 7.73 -7.68
C PHE A 19 -3.34 6.56 -6.76
N LYS A 20 -4.63 6.26 -6.56
CA LYS A 20 -5.06 5.08 -5.82
C LYS A 20 -6.01 4.26 -6.66
N SER A 21 -5.81 2.97 -6.63
CA SER A 21 -6.72 2.00 -7.22
C SER A 21 -6.94 0.87 -6.23
N TYR A 22 -8.19 0.49 -6.04
CA TYR A 22 -8.57 -0.68 -5.27
C TYR A 22 -9.61 -1.45 -6.06
N PHE A 23 -9.37 -2.73 -6.24
CA PHE A 23 -10.28 -3.63 -6.91
C PHE A 23 -10.48 -4.89 -6.08
N ALA A 24 -11.73 -5.30 -5.88
CA ALA A 24 -12.07 -6.54 -5.21
C ALA A 24 -13.29 -7.16 -5.86
N ILE A 25 -13.22 -8.45 -6.14
CA ILE A 25 -14.30 -9.24 -6.72
C ILE A 25 -14.43 -10.58 -6.01
N ASN A 26 -15.66 -11.02 -5.83
CA ASN A 26 -15.96 -12.40 -5.49
C ASN A 26 -16.20 -13.16 -6.80
N ALA A 27 -15.25 -14.00 -7.20
CA ALA A 27 -15.39 -14.83 -8.40
C ALA A 27 -16.53 -15.88 -8.24
N ASN A 28 -16.75 -16.30 -6.99
CA ASN A 28 -17.89 -17.12 -6.60
C ASN A 28 -18.19 -16.97 -5.10
N LYS A 29 -19.15 -17.74 -4.54
CA LYS A 29 -19.51 -17.69 -3.11
C LYS A 29 -18.37 -18.07 -2.15
N ARG A 30 -17.32 -18.73 -2.65
CA ARG A 30 -16.22 -19.27 -1.86
C ARG A 30 -14.89 -18.57 -2.11
N PHE A 31 -14.72 -17.87 -3.25
CA PHE A 31 -13.44 -17.29 -3.65
C PHE A 31 -13.57 -15.81 -3.98
N GLY A 32 -12.80 -15.02 -3.28
CA GLY A 32 -12.61 -13.59 -3.51
C GLY A 32 -11.15 -13.26 -3.77
N VAL A 33 -10.91 -12.28 -4.63
CA VAL A 33 -9.58 -11.80 -5.00
C VAL A 33 -9.64 -10.30 -5.25
N GLY A 34 -8.56 -9.63 -4.97
CA GLY A 34 -8.42 -8.20 -5.27
C GLY A 34 -6.98 -7.75 -5.30
N PHE A 35 -6.82 -6.51 -5.70
CA PHE A 35 -5.55 -5.81 -5.67
C PHE A 35 -5.75 -4.36 -5.26
N TYR A 36 -4.68 -3.74 -4.80
CA TYR A 36 -4.64 -2.30 -4.60
C TYR A 36 -3.30 -1.73 -5.04
N ILE A 37 -3.35 -0.47 -5.41
CA ILE A 37 -2.19 0.35 -5.77
C ILE A 37 -2.39 1.71 -5.12
N ASP A 38 -1.34 2.22 -4.48
CA ASP A 38 -1.26 3.59 -3.96
C ASP A 38 0.09 4.17 -4.38
N TYR A 39 0.08 5.10 -5.30
CA TYR A 39 1.25 5.81 -5.78
C TYR A 39 1.16 7.28 -5.38
N LEU A 40 2.18 7.76 -4.72
CA LEU A 40 2.33 9.16 -4.33
C LEU A 40 3.66 9.68 -4.84
N TYR A 41 3.64 10.82 -5.48
CA TYR A 41 4.82 11.59 -5.79
C TYR A 41 4.63 13.02 -5.31
N GLY A 42 5.61 13.55 -4.57
CA GLY A 42 5.59 14.92 -4.10
C GLY A 42 6.98 15.54 -4.17
N ARG A 43 7.03 16.81 -4.54
CA ARG A 43 8.23 17.64 -4.44
C ARG A 43 8.18 18.44 -3.16
N GLY A 44 9.33 18.62 -2.53
CA GLY A 44 9.45 19.47 -1.35
C GLY A 44 9.55 20.95 -1.69
N LEU A 45 9.58 21.76 -0.65
CA LEU A 45 9.67 23.20 -0.76
C LEU A 45 11.05 23.68 -1.26
N TYR A 46 12.11 22.96 -0.91
CA TYR A 46 13.49 23.31 -1.27
C TYR A 46 14.01 22.45 -2.43
N ALA A 47 15.13 22.91 -3.03
CA ALA A 47 15.83 22.15 -4.05
C ALA A 47 16.20 20.74 -3.58
N SER A 48 16.27 19.79 -4.50
CA SER A 48 16.68 18.40 -4.25
C SER A 48 15.87 17.67 -3.16
N GLN A 49 14.59 18.05 -2.96
CA GLN A 49 13.67 17.42 -2.03
C GLN A 49 12.48 16.85 -2.80
N SER A 50 12.31 15.55 -2.72
CA SER A 50 11.13 14.87 -3.31
C SER A 50 10.91 13.52 -2.64
N THR A 51 9.68 13.06 -2.70
CA THR A 51 9.27 11.75 -2.20
C THR A 51 8.49 11.02 -3.29
N ALA A 52 8.85 9.78 -3.57
CA ALA A 52 8.08 8.87 -4.38
C ALA A 52 7.75 7.65 -3.53
N PHE A 53 6.47 7.38 -3.36
CA PHE A 53 5.97 6.24 -2.61
C PHE A 53 5.10 5.38 -3.51
N PHE A 54 5.36 4.10 -3.53
CA PHE A 54 4.54 3.09 -4.18
C PHE A 54 4.21 2.00 -3.18
N ASN A 55 2.93 1.75 -2.99
CA ASN A 55 2.42 0.62 -2.26
C ASN A 55 1.47 -0.15 -3.17
N GLY A 56 1.72 -1.42 -3.38
CA GLY A 56 0.88 -2.27 -4.20
C GLY A 56 0.74 -3.64 -3.59
N GLY A 57 -0.45 -4.21 -3.66
CA GLY A 57 -0.70 -5.51 -3.08
C GLY A 57 -1.77 -6.31 -3.78
N LEU A 58 -1.69 -7.61 -3.56
CA LEU A 58 -2.67 -8.62 -3.99
C LEU A 58 -3.22 -9.29 -2.75
N PHE A 59 -4.50 -9.58 -2.75
CA PHE A 59 -5.11 -10.36 -1.68
C PHE A 59 -6.12 -11.34 -2.26
N ALA A 60 -6.22 -12.48 -1.61
CA ALA A 60 -7.17 -13.52 -1.98
C ALA A 60 -7.73 -14.18 -0.73
N SER A 61 -8.97 -14.63 -0.82
CA SER A 61 -9.61 -15.40 0.23
C SER A 61 -10.39 -16.56 -0.36
N TYR A 62 -10.30 -17.71 0.28
CA TYR A 62 -11.09 -18.87 -0.04
C TYR A 62 -11.80 -19.35 1.21
N ARG A 63 -13.11 -19.59 1.10
CA ARG A 63 -13.96 -20.11 2.18
C ARG A 63 -14.70 -21.34 1.71
N GLY A 64 -14.24 -22.50 2.10
CA GLY A 64 -14.92 -23.78 1.89
C GLY A 64 -15.31 -24.43 3.22
N ASP A 65 -15.98 -25.56 3.15
CA ASP A 65 -16.42 -26.28 4.34
C ASP A 65 -15.21 -26.87 5.09
N LYS A 66 -14.28 -27.49 4.35
CA LYS A 66 -13.09 -28.13 4.90
C LYS A 66 -11.84 -27.25 4.90
N TYR A 67 -11.76 -26.27 4.00
CA TYR A 67 -10.57 -25.46 3.83
C TYR A 67 -10.92 -23.98 3.73
N ASN A 68 -10.20 -23.16 4.48
CA ASN A 68 -10.28 -21.72 4.43
C ASN A 68 -8.86 -21.16 4.30
N MET A 69 -8.71 -20.12 3.50
CA MET A 69 -7.41 -19.47 3.26
C MET A 69 -7.60 -17.96 3.14
N HIS A 70 -6.65 -17.22 3.69
CA HIS A 70 -6.44 -15.80 3.40
C HIS A 70 -4.98 -15.61 2.99
N PHE A 71 -4.79 -14.92 1.89
CA PHE A 71 -3.49 -14.60 1.33
C PHE A 71 -3.39 -13.10 1.10
N ILE A 72 -2.24 -12.52 1.48
CA ILE A 72 -1.89 -11.13 1.21
C ILE A 72 -0.43 -11.10 0.75
N PHE A 73 -0.20 -10.42 -0.35
CA PHE A 73 1.12 -9.99 -0.80
C PHE A 73 1.12 -8.47 -0.89
N ASN A 74 2.13 -7.85 -0.31
CA ASN A 74 2.32 -6.41 -0.35
C ASN A 74 3.76 -6.05 -0.75
N ASN A 75 3.90 -5.00 -1.55
CA ASN A 75 5.18 -4.39 -1.92
C ASN A 75 5.11 -2.89 -1.61
N ASP A 76 5.98 -2.45 -0.72
CA ASP A 76 6.21 -1.05 -0.39
C ASP A 76 7.54 -0.59 -0.96
N ASN A 77 7.53 0.56 -1.60
CA ASN A 77 8.70 1.16 -2.21
C ASN A 77 8.70 2.66 -1.93
N LEU A 78 9.60 3.11 -1.07
CA LEU A 78 9.73 4.50 -0.68
C LEU A 78 11.08 5.04 -1.13
N LYS A 79 11.05 6.05 -1.99
CA LYS A 79 12.24 6.75 -2.46
C LYS A 79 12.15 8.22 -2.06
N MET A 80 13.14 8.70 -1.33
CA MET A 80 13.23 10.09 -0.87
C MET A 80 14.52 10.73 -1.32
N ALA A 81 14.42 11.91 -1.94
CA ALA A 81 15.59 12.75 -2.18
C ALA A 81 15.97 13.49 -0.89
N GLU A 82 17.25 13.47 -0.59
CA GLU A 82 17.82 14.14 0.58
C GLU A 82 18.63 15.36 0.12
N ASN A 83 18.26 16.53 0.61
CA ASN A 83 18.95 17.77 0.27
C ASN A 83 20.02 18.21 1.29
N GLY A 84 20.09 17.54 2.46
CA GLY A 84 21.06 17.84 3.51
C GLY A 84 20.90 19.22 4.17
N GLY A 85 19.76 19.88 3.96
CA GLY A 85 19.50 21.24 4.43
C GLY A 85 20.00 22.32 3.43
N ILE A 86 19.69 23.56 3.74
CA ILE A 86 20.14 24.72 2.95
C ILE A 86 21.66 24.94 3.16
N ALA A 87 22.31 25.42 2.12
CA ALA A 87 23.77 25.59 2.13
C ALA A 87 24.23 26.75 3.06
N ASP A 88 23.41 27.78 3.24
CA ASP A 88 23.70 28.94 4.08
C ASP A 88 22.38 29.52 4.64
N ASP A 89 22.35 29.66 5.96
CA ASP A 89 21.15 30.17 6.67
C ASP A 89 20.82 31.62 6.32
N ARG A 90 21.78 32.38 5.77
CA ARG A 90 21.56 33.77 5.33
C ARG A 90 20.55 33.89 4.20
N TYR A 91 20.34 32.83 3.42
CA TYR A 91 19.23 32.79 2.42
C TYR A 91 17.85 32.99 3.05
N ILE A 92 17.70 32.68 4.35
CA ILE A 92 16.47 32.88 5.11
C ILE A 92 16.57 34.11 6.02
N THR A 93 17.69 34.29 6.73
CA THR A 93 17.84 35.35 7.73
C THR A 93 18.07 36.73 7.11
N ASN A 94 18.84 36.80 6.02
CA ASN A 94 19.19 38.02 5.30
C ASN A 94 19.03 37.86 3.78
N PRO A 95 17.82 37.61 3.29
CA PRO A 95 17.58 37.24 1.89
C PRO A 95 17.98 38.34 0.90
N LEU A 96 17.90 39.63 1.28
CA LEU A 96 18.28 40.76 0.44
C LEU A 96 19.78 40.83 0.18
N ASP A 97 20.59 40.53 1.19
CA ASP A 97 22.05 40.54 1.07
C ASP A 97 22.50 39.39 0.15
N MET A 98 21.87 38.23 0.29
CA MET A 98 22.19 37.05 -0.54
C MET A 98 21.74 37.22 -1.99
N ALA A 99 20.74 38.05 -2.22
CA ALA A 99 20.19 38.30 -3.58
C ALA A 99 21.08 39.25 -4.42
N GLU A 100 22.11 39.86 -3.83
CA GLU A 100 23.04 40.79 -4.50
C GLU A 100 22.29 41.88 -5.32
N GLY A 101 21.25 42.46 -4.75
CA GLY A 101 20.39 43.44 -5.42
C GLY A 101 19.43 42.91 -6.46
N LYS A 102 19.30 41.56 -6.60
CA LYS A 102 18.31 40.89 -7.43
C LYS A 102 17.04 40.61 -6.61
N LYS A 103 16.08 39.93 -7.25
CA LYS A 103 14.88 39.40 -6.54
C LYS A 103 15.31 38.36 -5.52
N GLU A 104 14.61 38.33 -4.37
CA GLU A 104 14.80 37.27 -3.34
C GLU A 104 14.79 35.88 -3.95
N TYR A 105 15.64 35.01 -3.42
CA TYR A 105 15.61 33.61 -3.78
C TYR A 105 14.28 32.99 -3.37
N LYS A 106 13.65 32.28 -4.28
CA LYS A 106 12.51 31.43 -3.94
C LYS A 106 13.03 30.14 -3.26
N SER A 107 12.24 29.55 -2.38
CA SER A 107 12.65 28.38 -1.59
C SER A 107 13.30 27.28 -2.43
N TYR A 108 12.77 27.03 -3.62
CA TYR A 108 13.27 25.99 -4.52
C TYR A 108 14.55 26.37 -5.29
N ASP A 109 14.95 27.65 -5.28
CA ASP A 109 16.19 28.15 -5.90
C ASP A 109 17.33 28.26 -4.86
N ILE A 110 17.02 28.14 -3.55
CA ILE A 110 18.01 28.15 -2.49
C ILE A 110 18.94 26.95 -2.63
N PRO A 111 20.28 27.16 -2.68
CA PRO A 111 21.24 26.07 -2.74
C PRO A 111 21.14 25.15 -1.52
N THR A 112 21.29 23.85 -1.74
CA THR A 112 21.25 22.83 -0.70
C THR A 112 22.56 22.06 -0.63
N ASN A 113 22.87 21.51 0.54
CA ASN A 113 24.14 20.82 0.81
C ASN A 113 24.32 19.54 0.02
N LEU A 114 23.23 18.84 -0.29
CA LEU A 114 23.25 17.62 -1.07
C LEU A 114 22.42 17.78 -2.35
N ASN A 115 22.94 17.20 -3.41
CA ASN A 115 22.29 17.16 -4.72
C ASN A 115 22.34 15.73 -5.25
N LYS A 116 21.21 15.22 -5.77
CA LYS A 116 21.08 13.86 -6.33
C LYS A 116 21.32 12.71 -5.33
N VAL A 117 21.19 12.95 -4.04
CA VAL A 117 21.27 11.90 -3.02
C VAL A 117 19.88 11.35 -2.74
N TRP A 118 19.75 10.03 -2.76
CA TRP A 118 18.48 9.35 -2.60
C TRP A 118 18.56 8.26 -1.54
N ASN A 119 17.53 8.19 -0.71
CA ASN A 119 17.27 7.08 0.20
C ASN A 119 16.14 6.24 -0.36
N HIS A 120 16.36 4.95 -0.53
CA HIS A 120 15.42 4.04 -1.14
C HIS A 120 15.18 2.84 -0.23
N ASN A 121 13.96 2.72 0.27
CA ASN A 121 13.50 1.61 1.10
C ASN A 121 12.53 0.75 0.27
N THR A 122 12.74 -0.54 0.31
CA THR A 122 11.86 -1.52 -0.34
C THR A 122 11.47 -2.58 0.67
N SER A 123 10.19 -2.89 0.76
CA SER A 123 9.67 -3.93 1.64
C SER A 123 8.71 -4.83 0.87
N TYR A 124 8.87 -6.13 1.06
CA TYR A 124 7.94 -7.15 0.56
C TYR A 124 7.38 -7.91 1.74
N HIS A 125 6.07 -8.05 1.79
CA HIS A 125 5.36 -8.79 2.81
C HIS A 125 4.51 -9.87 2.16
N VAL A 126 4.68 -11.10 2.60
CA VAL A 126 3.82 -12.22 2.24
C VAL A 126 3.19 -12.72 3.53
N PHE A 127 1.88 -12.73 3.56
CA PHE A 127 1.13 -13.30 4.67
C PHE A 127 0.10 -14.29 4.14
N MET A 128 0.09 -15.49 4.68
CA MET A 128 -0.89 -16.51 4.38
C MET A 128 -1.34 -17.19 5.66
N THR A 129 -2.62 -17.21 5.92
CA THR A 129 -3.21 -18.05 6.95
C THR A 129 -4.18 -19.02 6.31
N GLN A 130 -4.11 -20.26 6.75
CA GLN A 130 -4.95 -21.33 6.25
C GLN A 130 -5.46 -22.19 7.40
N ARG A 131 -6.70 -22.62 7.24
CA ARG A 131 -7.37 -23.52 8.18
C ARG A 131 -7.90 -24.73 7.43
N TYR A 132 -7.57 -25.89 7.92
CA TYR A 132 -8.15 -27.16 7.46
C TYR A 132 -9.01 -27.75 8.56
N ASN A 133 -10.30 -27.92 8.29
CA ASN A 133 -11.28 -28.48 9.20
C ASN A 133 -11.45 -29.98 8.95
N LEU A 134 -11.28 -30.76 9.98
CA LEU A 134 -11.64 -32.18 10.02
C LEU A 134 -13.01 -32.32 10.64
N GLY A 135 -13.90 -33.07 9.98
CA GLY A 135 -15.27 -33.24 10.43
C GLY A 135 -16.05 -34.19 9.53
N PHE A 136 -17.34 -34.25 9.74
CA PHE A 136 -18.26 -35.09 8.99
C PHE A 136 -19.47 -34.28 8.49
N HIS A 137 -20.19 -34.83 7.51
CA HIS A 137 -21.44 -34.23 7.04
C HIS A 137 -22.60 -34.82 7.84
N LYS A 138 -23.47 -33.94 8.34
CA LYS A 138 -24.71 -34.30 9.01
C LYS A 138 -25.90 -33.83 8.15
N GLU A 139 -26.89 -34.67 8.02
CA GLU A 139 -28.13 -34.28 7.38
C GLU A 139 -28.92 -33.36 8.29
N LYS A 140 -29.34 -32.24 7.77
CA LYS A 140 -30.20 -31.26 8.42
C LYS A 140 -31.44 -31.07 7.58
N THR A 141 -32.59 -31.20 8.20
CA THR A 141 -33.86 -30.95 7.59
C THR A 141 -34.20 -29.47 7.66
N ASP A 142 -34.35 -28.82 6.54
CA ASP A 142 -34.78 -27.43 6.45
C ASP A 142 -36.20 -27.38 5.84
N SER A 143 -37.13 -26.79 6.57
CA SER A 143 -38.51 -26.64 6.13
C SER A 143 -38.65 -25.36 5.30
N VAL A 144 -38.78 -25.49 3.99
CA VAL A 144 -38.93 -24.36 3.07
C VAL A 144 -40.38 -23.85 3.02
N THR A 145 -41.37 -24.73 3.19
CA THR A 145 -42.80 -24.44 3.30
C THR A 145 -43.47 -25.52 4.13
N LYS A 146 -44.78 -25.33 4.51
CA LYS A 146 -45.52 -26.29 5.31
C LYS A 146 -45.55 -27.71 4.71
N ASP A 147 -45.32 -27.86 3.41
CA ASP A 147 -45.43 -29.14 2.67
C ASP A 147 -44.15 -29.55 1.93
N SER A 148 -43.04 -28.79 2.03
CA SER A 148 -41.78 -29.15 1.38
C SER A 148 -40.62 -29.13 2.35
N VAL A 149 -39.98 -30.29 2.49
CA VAL A 149 -38.82 -30.55 3.32
C VAL A 149 -37.59 -30.71 2.40
N ARG A 150 -36.56 -29.92 2.64
CA ARG A 150 -35.27 -30.06 1.94
C ARG A 150 -34.25 -30.63 2.89
N ILE A 151 -33.62 -31.74 2.50
CA ILE A 151 -32.48 -32.30 3.22
C ILE A 151 -31.21 -31.55 2.75
N ILE A 152 -30.53 -30.89 3.66
CA ILE A 152 -29.27 -30.20 3.42
C ILE A 152 -28.16 -30.95 4.17
N GLN A 153 -27.07 -31.23 3.50
CA GLN A 153 -25.89 -31.77 4.16
C GLN A 153 -25.03 -30.60 4.71
N GLU A 154 -24.99 -30.46 6.03
CA GLU A 154 -24.18 -29.47 6.74
C GLU A 154 -22.89 -30.13 7.21
N PHE A 155 -21.73 -29.47 6.93
CA PHE A 155 -20.45 -29.94 7.43
C PHE A 155 -20.25 -29.52 8.88
N VAL A 156 -20.01 -30.47 9.78
CA VAL A 156 -19.77 -30.27 11.20
C VAL A 156 -18.28 -30.46 11.48
N PRO A 157 -17.53 -29.40 11.77
CA PRO A 157 -16.11 -29.52 12.10
C PRO A 157 -15.95 -30.05 13.54
N ILE A 158 -15.06 -31.04 13.73
CA ILE A 158 -14.66 -31.56 15.04
C ILE A 158 -13.38 -30.90 15.52
N THR A 159 -12.41 -30.77 14.61
CA THR A 159 -11.12 -30.15 14.90
C THR A 159 -10.61 -29.38 13.70
N SER A 160 -9.70 -28.45 13.93
CA SER A 160 -9.12 -27.61 12.90
C SER A 160 -7.61 -27.51 13.07
N PHE A 161 -6.89 -27.62 11.95
CA PHE A 161 -5.48 -27.25 11.86
C PHE A 161 -5.37 -25.85 11.29
N ILE A 162 -4.68 -24.95 11.99
CA ILE A 162 -4.40 -23.59 11.53
C ILE A 162 -2.91 -23.47 11.30
N HIS A 163 -2.54 -22.99 10.13
CA HIS A 163 -1.17 -22.69 9.76
C HIS A 163 -1.09 -21.25 9.27
N THR A 164 -0.11 -20.51 9.78
CA THR A 164 0.18 -19.13 9.37
C THR A 164 1.62 -19.05 8.89
N LEU A 165 1.81 -18.49 7.70
CA LEU A 165 3.09 -18.18 7.12
C LEU A 165 3.20 -16.66 6.98
N GLN A 166 4.31 -16.10 7.48
CA GLN A 166 4.66 -14.70 7.27
C GLN A 166 6.11 -14.61 6.81
N VAL A 167 6.34 -13.84 5.76
CA VAL A 167 7.68 -13.56 5.23
C VAL A 167 7.79 -12.07 4.97
N ASP A 168 8.78 -11.45 5.60
CA ASP A 168 9.07 -10.03 5.47
C ASP A 168 10.50 -9.85 4.94
N LEU A 169 10.63 -9.20 3.78
CA LEU A 169 11.92 -8.89 3.17
C LEU A 169 12.07 -7.38 3.07
N ASN A 170 13.06 -6.83 3.74
CA ASN A 170 13.29 -5.39 3.80
C ASN A 170 14.68 -5.06 3.25
N GLY A 171 14.74 -4.05 2.42
CA GLY A 171 15.98 -3.52 1.85
C GLY A 171 16.05 -2.00 1.93
N ARG A 172 17.24 -1.50 2.20
CA ARG A 172 17.54 -0.06 2.17
C ARG A 172 18.78 0.19 1.34
N LYS A 173 18.70 1.17 0.43
CA LYS A 173 19.83 1.63 -0.38
C LYS A 173 19.93 3.14 -0.29
N ARG A 174 21.16 3.64 -0.22
CA ARG A 174 21.47 5.06 -0.37
C ARG A 174 22.25 5.22 -1.67
N LEU A 175 21.78 6.12 -2.52
CA LEU A 175 22.37 6.43 -3.83
C LEU A 175 22.94 7.85 -3.76
N TYR A 176 24.15 8.03 -4.31
CA TYR A 176 24.87 9.29 -4.36
C TYR A 176 25.06 9.72 -5.80
#